data_6781859abcc285b68cdf3b3f8c7b16e8
#
_entry.id   6781859abcc285b68cdf3b3f8c7b16e8
#
_cell.length_a   1.000
_cell.length_b   1.000
_cell.length_c   1.000
_cell.angle_alpha   90.00
_cell.angle_beta   90.00
_cell.angle_gamma   90.00
#
_symmetry.space_group_name_H-M   'P 1'
#
loop_
_entity.id
_entity.type
_entity.pdbx_description
1 polymer ?
#
loop_
_entity_poly.entity_id
_entity_poly.type
_entity_poly.pdbx_seq_one_letter_code
_entity_poly.pdbx_strand_id
1 'polypeptide(L)'
;MKKREDQRAKRKRTPASRARRIAIIAALAALVAFSLSGFFTTKSIEVNGNTYFTDTEIIEMAHAETGRNLIYNPGIRQIKDYLLQNPYIQSVEVHRKLPGTLIITVKERTQIAAIQYGDEYLVIDRNGILLRKTETPPKVTMLTGIKIKKATLGEPLEAKNASVFKDALALLGKMDDGGIYFIRIEMSEMYIKCYVYESLVVSGAIKEVESSIDDGHIQQILEKLFAKNIKRGTIAISEDGYASFTPDV
;
A
#
# COMPACT_ATOMS: atom_id res chain seq x y z
N MET A 1 18.30 22.14 79.21
CA MET A 1 17.99 21.44 77.92
C MET A 1 16.50 21.59 77.68
N LYS A 2 16.06 22.47 76.74
CA LYS A 2 14.67 22.68 76.40
C LYS A 2 14.29 21.80 75.23
N LYS A 3 13.37 20.85 75.44
CA LYS A 3 12.79 19.94 74.46
C LYS A 3 11.88 20.77 73.53
N ARG A 4 12.25 20.92 72.24
CA ARG A 4 11.40 21.52 71.22
C ARG A 4 10.34 20.48 70.81
N GLU A 5 9.14 20.67 71.23
CA GLU A 5 7.96 19.93 70.72
C GLU A 5 7.68 20.38 69.28
N ASP A 6 7.80 19.46 68.37
CA ASP A 6 7.53 19.62 66.93
C ASP A 6 6.02 19.53 66.74
N GLN A 7 5.31 20.66 66.86
CA GLN A 7 3.91 20.78 66.56
C GLN A 7 3.70 20.81 65.05
N ARG A 8 3.69 19.62 64.42
CA ARG A 8 3.14 19.46 63.06
C ARG A 8 1.65 19.75 63.11
N ALA A 9 1.25 21.01 62.86
CA ALA A 9 -0.11 21.44 62.69
C ALA A 9 -0.80 20.61 61.60
N LYS A 10 -1.63 19.63 61.98
CA LYS A 10 -2.55 18.93 61.09
C LYS A 10 -3.47 19.98 60.46
N ARG A 11 -3.19 20.41 59.25
CA ARG A 11 -4.02 21.35 58.44
C ARG A 11 -5.43 20.77 58.36
N LYS A 12 -6.35 21.24 59.24
CA LYS A 12 -7.76 20.88 59.20
C LYS A 12 -8.32 21.28 57.84
N ARG A 13 -8.66 20.28 57.01
CA ARG A 13 -9.25 20.47 55.68
C ARG A 13 -10.59 21.19 55.85
N THR A 14 -10.67 22.42 55.36
CA THR A 14 -11.89 23.24 55.47
C THR A 14 -13.08 22.57 54.76
N PRO A 15 -14.31 22.68 55.28
CA PRO A 15 -15.51 22.08 54.65
C PRO A 15 -15.66 22.51 53.18
N ALA A 16 -15.28 23.73 52.83
CA ALA A 16 -15.26 24.23 51.46
C ALA A 16 -14.32 23.42 50.52
N SER A 17 -13.18 22.94 51.01
CA SER A 17 -12.27 22.11 50.21
C SER A 17 -12.81 20.69 49.95
N ARG A 18 -13.62 20.16 50.88
CA ARG A 18 -14.32 18.87 50.69
C ARG A 18 -15.47 19.02 49.69
N ALA A 19 -16.30 20.05 49.83
CA ALA A 19 -17.39 20.34 48.91
C ALA A 19 -16.89 20.54 47.47
N ARG A 20 -15.77 21.28 47.26
CA ARG A 20 -15.15 21.45 45.96
C ARG A 20 -14.66 20.13 45.34
N ARG A 21 -14.07 19.23 46.15
CA ARG A 21 -13.64 17.90 45.65
C ARG A 21 -14.82 17.02 45.25
N ILE A 22 -15.89 17.01 46.06
CA ILE A 22 -17.14 16.28 45.77
C ILE A 22 -17.73 16.80 44.44
N ALA A 23 -17.81 18.13 44.29
CA ALA A 23 -18.31 18.73 43.05
C ALA A 23 -17.47 18.35 41.82
N ILE A 24 -16.15 18.32 41.94
CA ILE A 24 -15.25 17.88 40.86
C ILE A 24 -15.49 16.39 40.52
N ILE A 25 -15.59 15.52 41.53
CA ILE A 25 -15.85 14.09 41.32
C ILE A 25 -17.22 13.89 40.68
N ALA A 26 -18.24 14.60 41.13
CA ALA A 26 -19.58 14.53 40.52
C ALA A 26 -19.59 15.01 39.07
N ALA A 27 -18.87 16.09 38.75
CA ALA A 27 -18.72 16.58 37.38
C ALA A 27 -17.99 15.58 36.48
N LEU A 28 -16.92 14.95 36.99
CA LEU A 28 -16.21 13.90 36.27
C LEU A 28 -17.10 12.66 36.04
N ALA A 29 -17.86 12.24 37.04
CA ALA A 29 -18.80 11.12 36.93
C ALA A 29 -19.90 11.42 35.88
N ALA A 30 -20.44 12.64 35.88
CA ALA A 30 -21.42 13.09 34.90
C ALA A 30 -20.83 13.11 33.48
N LEU A 31 -19.58 13.55 33.31
CA LEU A 31 -18.85 13.53 32.03
C LEU A 31 -18.67 12.10 31.53
N VAL A 32 -18.28 11.17 32.39
CA VAL A 32 -18.15 9.75 32.04
C VAL A 32 -19.51 9.16 31.66
N ALA A 33 -20.56 9.42 32.46
CA ALA A 33 -21.91 8.96 32.15
C ALA A 33 -22.40 9.51 30.79
N PHE A 34 -22.14 10.78 30.51
CA PHE A 34 -22.47 11.38 29.22
C PHE A 34 -21.68 10.75 28.06
N SER A 35 -20.40 10.45 28.25
CA SER A 35 -19.59 9.79 27.21
C SER A 35 -20.04 8.35 26.90
N LEU A 36 -20.69 7.69 27.84
CA LEU A 36 -21.28 6.36 27.67
C LEU A 36 -22.73 6.41 27.12
N SER A 37 -23.29 7.61 26.96
CA SER A 37 -24.66 7.77 26.47
C SER A 37 -24.77 7.40 24.99
N GLY A 38 -26.00 7.13 24.52
CA GLY A 38 -26.29 6.87 23.10
C GLY A 38 -26.00 8.04 22.18
N PHE A 39 -25.63 9.22 22.69
CA PHE A 39 -25.24 10.38 21.90
C PHE A 39 -23.99 10.09 21.05
N PHE A 40 -23.04 9.33 21.59
CA PHE A 40 -21.79 8.93 20.91
C PHE A 40 -21.87 7.54 20.26
N THR A 41 -23.04 7.11 19.87
CA THR A 41 -23.22 5.85 19.14
C THR A 41 -22.78 6.01 17.68
N THR A 42 -22.04 5.06 17.14
CA THR A 42 -21.64 5.02 15.72
C THR A 42 -22.88 4.91 14.85
N LYS A 43 -23.19 5.96 14.11
CA LYS A 43 -24.35 6.05 13.21
C LYS A 43 -24.00 5.76 11.77
N SER A 44 -22.76 6.12 11.37
CA SER A 44 -22.24 5.94 10.01
C SER A 44 -20.76 5.55 10.04
N ILE A 45 -20.36 4.78 9.03
CA ILE A 45 -18.97 4.45 8.76
C ILE A 45 -18.70 4.99 7.34
N GLU A 46 -17.72 5.89 7.22
CA GLU A 46 -17.27 6.47 5.96
C GLU A 46 -15.95 5.79 5.57
N VAL A 47 -15.87 5.27 4.33
CA VAL A 47 -14.64 4.67 3.79
C VAL A 47 -14.09 5.59 2.71
N ASN A 48 -12.77 5.79 2.71
CA ASN A 48 -12.07 6.63 1.74
C ASN A 48 -10.82 5.95 1.22
N GLY A 49 -10.44 6.26 -0.03
CA GLY A 49 -9.17 5.82 -0.64
C GLY A 49 -9.19 4.40 -1.20
N ASN A 50 -10.32 3.71 -1.12
CA ASN A 50 -10.54 2.43 -1.76
C ASN A 50 -10.81 2.62 -3.27
N THR A 51 -10.30 1.70 -4.07
CA THR A 51 -10.44 1.70 -5.54
C THR A 51 -10.82 0.30 -6.03
N TYR A 52 -10.18 -0.70 -5.47
CA TYR A 52 -10.39 -2.12 -5.80
C TYR A 52 -11.51 -2.73 -4.95
N PHE A 53 -11.49 -2.49 -3.63
CA PHE A 53 -12.53 -2.96 -2.73
C PHE A 53 -13.67 -1.95 -2.63
N THR A 54 -14.89 -2.45 -2.45
CA THR A 54 -16.06 -1.64 -2.11
C THR A 54 -16.02 -1.20 -0.64
N ASP A 55 -16.77 -0.14 -0.31
CA ASP A 55 -16.90 0.33 1.09
C ASP A 55 -17.39 -0.81 2.00
N THR A 56 -18.34 -1.62 1.53
CA THR A 56 -18.91 -2.74 2.27
C THR A 56 -17.84 -3.79 2.59
N GLU A 57 -17.00 -4.17 1.62
CA GLU A 57 -15.92 -5.12 1.82
C GLU A 57 -14.87 -4.61 2.82
N ILE A 58 -14.53 -3.32 2.76
CA ILE A 58 -13.62 -2.70 3.74
C ILE A 58 -14.23 -2.73 5.15
N ILE A 59 -15.53 -2.40 5.29
CA ILE A 59 -16.23 -2.42 6.58
C ILE A 59 -16.30 -3.85 7.15
N GLU A 60 -16.58 -4.84 6.30
CA GLU A 60 -16.60 -6.26 6.69
C GLU A 60 -15.22 -6.75 7.13
N MET A 61 -14.16 -6.50 6.34
CA MET A 61 -12.78 -6.83 6.70
C MET A 61 -12.34 -6.14 7.99
N ALA A 62 -12.79 -4.92 8.23
CA ALA A 62 -12.50 -4.16 9.45
C ALA A 62 -13.26 -4.67 10.68
N HIS A 63 -14.25 -5.56 10.51
CA HIS A 63 -15.24 -5.93 11.54
C HIS A 63 -15.86 -4.69 12.22
N ALA A 64 -16.10 -3.63 11.45
CA ALA A 64 -16.63 -2.39 11.93
C ALA A 64 -18.17 -2.41 11.90
N GLU A 65 -18.79 -2.10 13.03
CA GLU A 65 -20.25 -2.14 13.18
C GLU A 65 -20.81 -0.80 13.63
N THR A 66 -21.99 -0.46 13.16
CA THR A 66 -22.78 0.65 13.69
C THR A 66 -23.45 0.25 15.02
N GLY A 67 -23.99 1.22 15.77
CA GLY A 67 -24.70 0.97 17.03
C GLY A 67 -23.80 0.86 18.26
N ARG A 68 -22.48 0.80 18.11
CA ARG A 68 -21.53 0.76 19.24
C ARG A 68 -21.08 2.17 19.63
N ASN A 69 -20.69 2.35 20.90
CA ASN A 69 -20.17 3.63 21.37
C ASN A 69 -18.86 3.99 20.66
N LEU A 70 -18.84 5.14 19.97
CA LEU A 70 -17.71 5.58 19.14
C LEU A 70 -16.46 5.96 19.95
N ILE A 71 -16.61 6.36 21.22
CA ILE A 71 -15.49 6.77 22.07
C ILE A 71 -14.69 5.54 22.52
N TYR A 72 -15.37 4.47 22.93
CA TYR A 72 -14.77 3.28 23.53
C TYR A 72 -14.69 2.08 22.58
N ASN A 73 -15.59 2.01 21.57
CA ASN A 73 -15.67 0.98 20.55
C ASN A 73 -15.98 1.62 19.18
N PRO A 74 -15.48 1.08 18.06
CA PRO A 74 -14.54 -0.04 17.93
C PRO A 74 -13.13 0.37 18.31
N GLY A 75 -12.31 -0.61 18.69
CA GLY A 75 -10.88 -0.40 18.92
C GLY A 75 -10.18 -0.03 17.60
N ILE A 76 -9.75 1.22 17.43
CA ILE A 76 -9.08 1.71 16.22
C ILE A 76 -7.91 0.80 15.83
N ARG A 77 -7.15 0.32 16.82
CA ARG A 77 -6.00 -0.55 16.60
C ARG A 77 -6.44 -1.88 15.99
N GLN A 78 -7.50 -2.49 16.49
CA GLN A 78 -8.03 -3.75 15.99
C GLN A 78 -8.51 -3.64 14.54
N ILE A 79 -9.20 -2.55 14.18
CA ILE A 79 -9.63 -2.26 12.80
C ILE A 79 -8.42 -2.20 11.87
N LYS A 80 -7.36 -1.49 12.27
CA LYS A 80 -6.13 -1.41 11.48
C LYS A 80 -5.48 -2.78 11.32
N ASP A 81 -5.37 -3.54 12.41
CA ASP A 81 -4.74 -4.85 12.41
C ASP A 81 -5.50 -5.85 11.51
N TYR A 82 -6.84 -5.82 11.50
CA TYR A 82 -7.66 -6.64 10.62
C TYR A 82 -7.47 -6.28 9.15
N LEU A 83 -7.55 -5.01 8.80
CA LEU A 83 -7.39 -4.54 7.43
C LEU A 83 -5.98 -4.81 6.89
N LEU A 84 -4.94 -4.62 7.71
CA LEU A 84 -3.55 -4.86 7.30
C LEU A 84 -3.21 -6.35 7.13
N GLN A 85 -4.07 -7.29 7.54
CA GLN A 85 -3.92 -8.71 7.20
C GLN A 85 -4.17 -8.98 5.71
N ASN A 86 -4.91 -8.12 5.03
CA ASN A 86 -5.11 -8.24 3.59
C ASN A 86 -3.89 -7.67 2.84
N PRO A 87 -3.18 -8.47 2.02
CA PRO A 87 -1.99 -8.04 1.28
C PRO A 87 -2.22 -6.83 0.35
N TYR A 88 -3.47 -6.63 -0.09
CA TYR A 88 -3.84 -5.49 -0.94
C TYR A 88 -3.94 -4.17 -0.18
N ILE A 89 -3.98 -4.19 1.14
CA ILE A 89 -4.03 -2.97 1.93
C ILE A 89 -2.61 -2.55 2.31
N GLN A 90 -2.19 -1.38 1.83
CA GLN A 90 -0.87 -0.82 2.11
C GLN A 90 -0.81 -0.10 3.44
N SER A 91 -1.82 0.73 3.73
CA SER A 91 -1.91 1.49 4.97
C SER A 91 -3.36 1.79 5.32
N VAL A 92 -3.61 1.98 6.62
CA VAL A 92 -4.93 2.27 7.17
C VAL A 92 -4.83 3.40 8.18
N GLU A 93 -5.69 4.39 8.03
CA GLU A 93 -5.93 5.43 9.02
C GLU A 93 -7.38 5.35 9.48
N VAL A 94 -7.59 5.41 10.80
CA VAL A 94 -8.94 5.36 11.38
C VAL A 94 -9.12 6.54 12.31
N HIS A 95 -10.14 7.35 12.05
CA HIS A 95 -10.47 8.54 12.79
C HIS A 95 -11.92 8.50 13.29
N ARG A 96 -12.15 9.11 14.44
CA ARG A 96 -13.49 9.31 15.02
C ARG A 96 -13.93 10.74 14.77
N LYS A 97 -15.00 10.93 14.04
CA LYS A 97 -15.67 12.22 13.84
C LYS A 97 -16.90 12.24 14.73
N LEU A 98 -16.76 12.86 15.89
CA LEU A 98 -17.85 12.96 16.87
C LEU A 98 -19.03 13.76 16.28
N PRO A 99 -20.26 13.46 16.66
CA PRO A 99 -20.63 12.51 17.71
C PRO A 99 -20.78 11.05 17.26
N GLY A 100 -20.90 10.71 15.97
CA GLY A 100 -21.35 9.38 15.57
C GLY A 100 -20.77 8.83 14.26
N THR A 101 -19.66 9.36 13.69
CA THR A 101 -19.08 8.88 12.44
C THR A 101 -17.71 8.27 12.69
N LEU A 102 -17.50 7.05 12.19
CA LEU A 102 -16.19 6.41 12.09
C LEU A 102 -15.68 6.60 10.66
N ILE A 103 -14.47 7.14 10.49
CA ILE A 103 -13.83 7.33 9.19
C ILE A 103 -12.69 6.34 9.07
N ILE A 104 -12.72 5.49 8.04
CA ILE A 104 -11.66 4.53 7.69
C ILE A 104 -11.07 5.00 6.37
N THR A 105 -9.80 5.38 6.36
CA THR A 105 -9.07 5.73 5.14
C THR A 105 -8.06 4.63 4.85
N VAL A 106 -8.17 4.01 3.69
CA VAL A 106 -7.27 2.96 3.24
C VAL A 106 -6.43 3.44 2.07
N LYS A 107 -5.23 2.89 1.94
CA LYS A 107 -4.43 2.97 0.72
C LYS A 107 -4.23 1.55 0.22
N GLU A 108 -4.68 1.28 -0.97
CA GLU A 108 -4.58 -0.03 -1.60
C GLU A 108 -3.29 -0.18 -2.41
N ARG A 109 -2.85 -1.44 -2.59
CA ARG A 109 -1.74 -1.81 -3.47
C ARG A 109 -2.30 -2.18 -4.83
N THR A 110 -1.62 -1.74 -5.88
CA THR A 110 -1.95 -2.08 -7.26
C THR A 110 -1.12 -3.27 -7.73
N GLN A 111 -1.75 -4.24 -8.42
CA GLN A 111 -1.05 -5.32 -9.10
C GLN A 111 -0.30 -4.75 -10.30
N ILE A 112 1.02 -4.96 -10.38
CA ILE A 112 1.83 -4.38 -11.46
C ILE A 112 2.52 -5.46 -12.30
N ALA A 113 2.92 -6.56 -11.69
CA ALA A 113 3.62 -7.63 -12.38
C ALA A 113 3.32 -9.00 -11.78
N ALA A 114 3.67 -10.06 -12.53
CA ALA A 114 3.63 -11.43 -12.06
C ALA A 114 4.89 -12.19 -12.44
N ILE A 115 5.27 -13.15 -11.61
CA ILE A 115 6.44 -14.04 -11.80
C ILE A 115 5.94 -15.46 -11.76
N GLN A 116 6.33 -16.29 -12.75
CA GLN A 116 6.01 -17.71 -12.72
C GLN A 116 6.82 -18.42 -11.64
N TYR A 117 6.14 -19.23 -10.83
CA TYR A 117 6.71 -19.99 -9.71
C TYR A 117 6.12 -21.40 -9.66
N GLY A 118 6.81 -22.35 -10.30
CA GLY A 118 6.24 -23.67 -10.56
C GLY A 118 5.02 -23.59 -11.49
N ASP A 119 3.89 -24.14 -11.06
CA ASP A 119 2.63 -24.12 -11.80
C ASP A 119 1.75 -22.89 -11.45
N GLU A 120 2.23 -22.02 -10.57
CA GLU A 120 1.51 -20.81 -10.12
C GLU A 120 2.20 -19.52 -10.62
N TYR A 121 1.46 -18.42 -10.53
CA TYR A 121 1.95 -17.07 -10.75
C TYR A 121 1.88 -16.28 -9.45
N LEU A 122 2.99 -15.63 -9.09
CA LEU A 122 3.11 -14.72 -7.95
C LEU A 122 2.81 -13.31 -8.44
N VAL A 123 1.68 -12.74 -8.03
CA VAL A 123 1.30 -11.37 -8.39
C VAL A 123 1.81 -10.40 -7.34
N ILE A 124 2.52 -9.36 -7.80
CA ILE A 124 3.21 -8.40 -6.93
C ILE A 124 2.80 -6.95 -7.22
N ASP A 125 3.02 -6.10 -6.21
CA ASP A 125 2.97 -4.65 -6.35
C ASP A 125 4.33 -4.06 -6.80
N ARG A 126 4.40 -2.73 -6.96
CA ARG A 126 5.63 -2.00 -7.34
C ARG A 126 6.79 -2.14 -6.35
N ASN A 127 6.54 -2.58 -5.12
CA ASN A 127 7.54 -2.80 -4.09
C ASN A 127 7.95 -4.28 -3.97
N GLY A 128 7.44 -5.15 -4.85
CA GLY A 128 7.70 -6.58 -4.83
C GLY A 128 6.95 -7.34 -3.72
N ILE A 129 5.92 -6.73 -3.11
CA ILE A 129 5.06 -7.39 -2.12
C ILE A 129 4.16 -8.40 -2.83
N LEU A 130 4.13 -9.65 -2.34
CA LEU A 130 3.25 -10.69 -2.86
C LEU A 130 1.80 -10.41 -2.46
N LEU A 131 0.95 -10.08 -3.45
CA LEU A 131 -0.46 -9.77 -3.23
C LEU A 131 -1.34 -11.02 -3.28
N ARG A 132 -1.06 -11.93 -4.21
CA ARG A 132 -1.77 -13.21 -4.35
C ARG A 132 -0.98 -14.20 -5.19
N LYS A 133 -1.37 -15.48 -5.08
CA LYS A 133 -0.97 -16.55 -5.99
C LYS A 133 -2.15 -16.95 -6.87
N THR A 134 -1.88 -17.35 -8.10
CA THR A 134 -2.92 -17.79 -9.06
C THR A 134 -2.36 -18.81 -10.03
N GLU A 135 -3.17 -19.80 -10.39
CA GLU A 135 -2.82 -20.80 -11.41
C GLU A 135 -2.99 -20.27 -12.84
N THR A 136 -3.83 -19.24 -13.01
CA THR A 136 -4.08 -18.64 -14.32
C THR A 136 -3.19 -17.42 -14.53
N PRO A 137 -2.61 -17.21 -15.76
CA PRO A 137 -1.82 -16.04 -16.08
C PRO A 137 -2.61 -14.74 -15.85
N PRO A 138 -2.16 -13.85 -14.96
CA PRO A 138 -2.85 -12.59 -14.72
C PRO A 138 -2.58 -11.59 -15.85
N LYS A 139 -3.49 -10.61 -16.02
CA LYS A 139 -3.35 -9.55 -17.04
C LYS A 139 -2.47 -8.39 -16.51
N VAL A 140 -1.24 -8.70 -16.15
CA VAL A 140 -0.21 -7.74 -15.73
C VAL A 140 1.10 -8.11 -16.41
N THR A 141 2.12 -7.26 -16.31
CA THR A 141 3.45 -7.53 -16.89
C THR A 141 4.02 -8.84 -16.34
N MET A 142 4.39 -9.76 -17.23
CA MET A 142 5.07 -11.01 -16.86
C MET A 142 6.56 -10.79 -16.73
N LEU A 143 7.13 -11.02 -15.55
CA LEU A 143 8.58 -11.01 -15.33
C LEU A 143 9.14 -12.42 -15.47
N THR A 144 10.11 -12.59 -16.36
CA THR A 144 10.85 -13.84 -16.55
C THR A 144 12.35 -13.63 -16.29
N GLY A 145 13.12 -14.71 -16.14
CA GLY A 145 14.53 -14.64 -15.78
C GLY A 145 14.81 -14.47 -14.29
N ILE A 146 13.79 -14.25 -13.44
CA ILE A 146 13.91 -14.07 -12.01
C ILE A 146 13.55 -15.39 -11.30
N LYS A 147 14.47 -15.89 -10.48
CA LYS A 147 14.24 -17.09 -9.64
C LYS A 147 13.91 -16.69 -8.21
N ILE A 148 12.72 -17.05 -7.74
CA ILE A 148 12.26 -16.74 -6.38
C ILE A 148 12.76 -17.83 -5.41
N LYS A 149 13.24 -17.38 -4.25
CA LYS A 149 13.72 -18.22 -3.13
C LYS A 149 12.61 -18.40 -2.09
N LYS A 150 11.90 -17.33 -1.75
CA LYS A 150 10.82 -17.33 -0.76
C LYS A 150 9.67 -16.44 -1.22
N ALA A 151 8.44 -16.93 -1.05
CA ALA A 151 7.21 -16.27 -1.43
C ALA A 151 6.17 -16.40 -0.31
N THR A 152 6.12 -15.39 0.57
CA THR A 152 5.14 -15.28 1.66
C THR A 152 4.12 -14.20 1.32
N LEU A 153 2.85 -14.50 1.44
CA LEU A 153 1.76 -13.57 1.16
C LEU A 153 1.85 -12.33 2.06
N GLY A 154 1.73 -11.14 1.48
CA GLY A 154 1.84 -9.85 2.17
C GLY A 154 3.27 -9.39 2.48
N GLU A 155 4.29 -10.20 2.16
CA GLU A 155 5.71 -9.87 2.34
C GLU A 155 6.41 -9.61 1.00
N PRO A 156 7.57 -8.90 1.01
CA PRO A 156 8.41 -8.79 -0.17
C PRO A 156 8.91 -10.16 -0.63
N LEU A 157 8.93 -10.41 -1.94
CA LEU A 157 9.53 -11.62 -2.49
C LEU A 157 11.05 -11.62 -2.28
N GLU A 158 11.59 -12.78 -1.92
CA GLU A 158 13.04 -12.99 -1.88
C GLU A 158 13.49 -13.70 -3.17
N ALA A 159 14.23 -13.00 -4.01
CA ALA A 159 14.84 -13.58 -5.22
C ALA A 159 16.22 -14.18 -4.93
N LYS A 160 16.65 -15.17 -5.75
CA LYS A 160 18.00 -15.73 -5.67
C LYS A 160 19.06 -14.69 -6.05
N ASN A 161 18.79 -13.88 -7.08
CA ASN A 161 19.59 -12.71 -7.45
C ASN A 161 18.79 -11.44 -7.06
N ALA A 162 19.12 -10.88 -5.90
CA ALA A 162 18.44 -9.73 -5.35
C ALA A 162 18.68 -8.44 -6.17
N SER A 163 19.85 -8.33 -6.84
CA SER A 163 20.16 -7.16 -7.68
C SER A 163 19.24 -7.13 -8.90
N VAL A 164 19.17 -8.22 -9.65
CA VAL A 164 18.31 -8.33 -10.85
C VAL A 164 16.84 -8.08 -10.49
N PHE A 165 16.40 -8.58 -9.32
CA PHE A 165 15.03 -8.34 -8.87
C PHE A 165 14.78 -6.87 -8.52
N LYS A 166 15.75 -6.23 -7.84
CA LYS A 166 15.67 -4.80 -7.53
C LYS A 166 15.60 -3.95 -8.80
N ASP A 167 16.41 -4.27 -9.78
CA ASP A 167 16.43 -3.57 -11.06
C ASP A 167 15.10 -3.77 -11.83
N ALA A 168 14.51 -4.98 -11.76
CA ALA A 168 13.18 -5.24 -12.32
C ALA A 168 12.09 -4.39 -11.64
N LEU A 169 12.13 -4.23 -10.32
CA LEU A 169 11.18 -3.38 -9.60
C LEU A 169 11.36 -1.89 -9.94
N ALA A 170 12.61 -1.43 -10.11
CA ALA A 170 12.89 -0.07 -10.54
C ALA A 170 12.32 0.21 -11.93
N LEU A 171 12.56 -0.72 -12.89
CA LEU A 171 12.00 -0.64 -14.24
C LEU A 171 10.48 -0.61 -14.25
N LEU A 172 9.81 -1.47 -13.44
CA LEU A 172 8.35 -1.48 -13.32
C LEU A 172 7.83 -0.14 -12.78
N GLY A 173 8.54 0.47 -11.82
CA GLY A 173 8.21 1.81 -11.33
C GLY A 173 8.28 2.87 -12.41
N LYS A 174 9.35 2.88 -13.22
CA LYS A 174 9.52 3.82 -14.33
C LYS A 174 8.50 3.61 -15.45
N MET A 175 8.10 2.37 -15.72
CA MET A 175 7.02 2.07 -16.68
C MET A 175 5.68 2.66 -16.23
N ASP A 176 5.36 2.50 -14.94
CA ASP A 176 4.13 3.05 -14.34
C ASP A 176 4.13 4.59 -14.41
N ASP A 177 5.23 5.21 -13.96
CA ASP A 177 5.41 6.66 -13.98
C ASP A 177 5.45 7.23 -15.42
N GLY A 178 6.03 6.49 -16.39
CA GLY A 178 6.14 6.85 -17.81
C GLY A 178 4.92 6.48 -18.68
N GLY A 179 3.91 5.83 -18.11
CA GLY A 179 2.71 5.39 -18.83
C GLY A 179 2.98 4.34 -19.93
N ILE A 180 4.04 3.53 -19.76
CA ILE A 180 4.38 2.46 -20.68
C ILE A 180 3.94 1.12 -20.13
N TYR A 181 3.43 0.25 -20.99
CA TYR A 181 3.08 -1.11 -20.65
C TYR A 181 3.81 -2.12 -21.53
N PHE A 182 4.52 -3.04 -20.89
CA PHE A 182 5.08 -4.23 -21.54
C PHE A 182 4.31 -5.48 -21.07
N ILE A 183 3.94 -6.34 -22.02
CA ILE A 183 3.25 -7.60 -21.68
C ILE A 183 4.17 -8.58 -20.96
N ARG A 184 5.47 -8.55 -21.29
CA ARG A 184 6.49 -9.41 -20.68
C ARG A 184 7.84 -8.70 -20.66
N ILE A 185 8.63 -8.96 -19.61
CA ILE A 185 10.01 -8.50 -19.47
C ILE A 185 10.88 -9.72 -19.15
N GLU A 186 11.89 -9.96 -19.99
CA GLU A 186 12.93 -10.96 -19.75
C GLU A 186 14.13 -10.28 -19.11
N MET A 187 14.36 -10.60 -17.83
CA MET A 187 15.46 -10.03 -17.05
C MET A 187 16.70 -10.89 -17.14
N SER A 188 17.86 -10.27 -17.34
CA SER A 188 19.18 -10.88 -17.11
C SER A 188 20.10 -9.90 -16.39
N GLU A 189 21.32 -10.27 -16.07
CA GLU A 189 22.24 -9.42 -15.29
C GLU A 189 22.69 -8.16 -16.03
N MET A 190 22.75 -8.20 -17.35
CA MET A 190 23.31 -7.10 -18.15
C MET A 190 22.32 -6.55 -19.18
N TYR A 191 21.36 -7.34 -19.62
CA TYR A 191 20.52 -7.05 -20.76
C TYR A 191 19.08 -7.45 -20.52
N ILE A 192 18.14 -6.66 -21.01
CA ILE A 192 16.70 -6.95 -20.88
C ILE A 192 16.00 -6.92 -22.22
N LYS A 193 14.90 -7.68 -22.31
CA LYS A 193 13.96 -7.62 -23.43
C LYS A 193 12.58 -7.32 -22.88
N CYS A 194 11.99 -6.22 -23.33
CA CYS A 194 10.66 -5.76 -22.96
C CYS A 194 9.72 -5.93 -24.15
N TYR A 195 8.74 -6.79 -24.05
CA TYR A 195 7.79 -7.13 -25.10
C TYR A 195 6.57 -6.20 -25.04
N VAL A 196 6.41 -5.40 -26.08
CA VAL A 196 5.21 -4.56 -26.30
C VAL A 196 4.08 -5.40 -26.88
N TYR A 197 4.44 -6.21 -27.87
CA TYR A 197 3.68 -7.33 -28.45
C TYR A 197 4.60 -8.55 -28.51
N GLU A 198 4.06 -9.73 -28.79
CA GLU A 198 4.87 -10.95 -28.91
C GLU A 198 6.03 -10.82 -29.93
N SER A 199 5.85 -9.98 -30.96
CA SER A 199 6.81 -9.76 -32.03
C SER A 199 7.36 -8.32 -32.09
N LEU A 200 7.08 -7.45 -31.12
CA LEU A 200 7.65 -6.12 -31.00
C LEU A 200 8.37 -5.99 -29.67
N VAL A 201 9.70 -5.89 -29.72
CA VAL A 201 10.55 -6.00 -28.55
C VAL A 201 11.42 -4.74 -28.41
N VAL A 202 11.49 -4.20 -27.22
CA VAL A 202 12.50 -3.22 -26.80
C VAL A 202 13.64 -3.99 -26.12
N SER A 203 14.88 -3.76 -26.55
CA SER A 203 16.04 -4.46 -25.99
C SER A 203 17.21 -3.52 -25.77
N GLY A 204 17.92 -3.70 -24.65
CA GLY A 204 19.07 -2.89 -24.26
C GLY A 204 19.61 -3.27 -22.90
N ALA A 205 20.65 -2.58 -22.46
CA ALA A 205 21.07 -2.69 -21.08
C ALA A 205 20.03 -2.03 -20.15
N ILE A 206 19.93 -2.50 -18.92
CA ILE A 206 18.85 -2.10 -18.00
C ILE A 206 18.79 -0.58 -17.79
N LYS A 207 19.94 0.03 -17.53
CA LYS A 207 20.05 1.48 -17.25
C LYS A 207 19.71 2.34 -18.46
N GLU A 208 20.10 1.91 -19.65
CA GLU A 208 19.79 2.61 -20.89
C GLU A 208 18.31 2.55 -21.23
N VAL A 209 17.68 1.39 -21.02
CA VAL A 209 16.22 1.26 -21.17
C VAL A 209 15.48 2.15 -20.16
N GLU A 210 15.91 2.15 -18.89
CA GLU A 210 15.34 3.05 -17.86
C GLU A 210 15.49 4.52 -18.23
N SER A 211 16.69 4.96 -18.67
CA SER A 211 16.94 6.34 -19.12
C SER A 211 16.07 6.69 -20.32
N SER A 212 15.98 5.80 -21.31
CA SER A 212 15.18 6.00 -22.51
C SER A 212 13.67 6.09 -22.22
N ILE A 213 13.19 5.48 -21.14
CA ILE A 213 11.82 5.66 -20.63
C ILE A 213 11.67 7.05 -20.00
N ASP A 214 12.61 7.45 -19.12
CA ASP A 214 12.58 8.74 -18.44
C ASP A 214 12.65 9.92 -19.45
N ASP A 215 13.46 9.78 -20.50
CA ASP A 215 13.63 10.79 -21.55
C ASP A 215 12.49 10.78 -22.59
N GLY A 216 11.60 9.80 -22.53
CA GLY A 216 10.46 9.66 -23.44
C GLY A 216 10.82 9.13 -24.84
N HIS A 217 12.04 8.65 -25.07
CA HIS A 217 12.47 8.17 -26.42
C HIS A 217 11.71 6.91 -26.83
N ILE A 218 11.49 5.96 -25.92
CA ILE A 218 10.72 4.74 -26.19
C ILE A 218 9.27 5.11 -26.51
N GLN A 219 8.65 6.02 -25.76
CA GLN A 219 7.29 6.48 -25.99
C GLN A 219 7.11 7.06 -27.38
N GLN A 220 8.04 7.94 -27.81
CA GLN A 220 7.99 8.59 -29.12
C GLN A 220 8.11 7.58 -30.27
N ILE A 221 8.95 6.56 -30.12
CA ILE A 221 9.07 5.50 -31.14
C ILE A 221 7.82 4.65 -31.16
N LEU A 222 7.31 4.22 -30.02
CA LEU A 222 6.09 3.43 -29.91
C LEU A 222 4.89 4.15 -30.52
N GLU A 223 4.71 5.44 -30.25
CA GLU A 223 3.66 6.25 -30.88
C GLU A 223 3.75 6.24 -32.42
N LYS A 224 4.95 6.42 -32.97
CA LYS A 224 5.16 6.38 -34.42
C LYS A 224 4.88 5.00 -35.03
N LEU A 225 5.25 3.93 -34.32
CA LEU A 225 5.00 2.56 -34.76
C LEU A 225 3.51 2.22 -34.69
N PHE A 226 2.83 2.62 -33.63
CA PHE A 226 1.38 2.43 -33.45
C PHE A 226 0.58 3.20 -34.50
N ALA A 227 0.94 4.44 -34.77
CA ALA A 227 0.31 5.24 -35.84
C ALA A 227 0.42 4.57 -37.22
N LYS A 228 1.48 3.79 -37.47
CA LYS A 228 1.71 3.02 -38.72
C LYS A 228 1.21 1.57 -38.63
N ASN A 229 0.54 1.17 -37.51
CA ASN A 229 0.10 -0.19 -37.23
C ASN A 229 1.25 -1.24 -37.32
N ILE A 230 2.48 -0.84 -36.98
CA ILE A 230 3.64 -1.73 -36.96
C ILE A 230 3.67 -2.46 -35.62
N LYS A 231 3.61 -3.79 -35.65
CA LYS A 231 3.55 -4.67 -34.47
C LYS A 231 4.68 -5.69 -34.41
N ARG A 232 5.67 -5.58 -35.30
CA ARG A 232 6.83 -6.48 -35.41
C ARG A 232 8.11 -5.71 -35.58
N GLY A 233 9.16 -6.19 -34.96
CA GLY A 233 10.50 -5.62 -35.05
C GLY A 233 11.15 -5.44 -33.70
N THR A 234 12.37 -4.95 -33.72
CA THR A 234 13.18 -4.72 -32.53
C THR A 234 13.51 -3.23 -32.40
N ILE A 235 13.21 -2.67 -31.21
CA ILE A 235 13.69 -1.37 -30.81
C ILE A 235 14.94 -1.61 -29.95
N ALA A 236 16.11 -1.29 -30.50
CA ALA A 236 17.37 -1.38 -29.79
C ALA A 236 17.69 -0.04 -29.09
N ILE A 237 18.03 -0.09 -27.81
CA ILE A 237 18.49 1.05 -27.05
C ILE A 237 20.01 1.03 -27.01
N SER A 238 20.64 2.13 -27.49
CA SER A 238 22.10 2.29 -27.49
C SER A 238 22.60 2.72 -26.11
N GLU A 239 23.94 2.71 -25.92
CA GLU A 239 24.61 3.17 -24.70
C GLU A 239 24.30 4.65 -24.37
N ASP A 240 23.99 5.47 -25.38
CA ASP A 240 23.58 6.87 -25.22
C ASP A 240 22.07 7.04 -24.90
N GLY A 241 21.32 5.94 -24.71
CA GLY A 241 19.89 5.94 -24.42
C GLY A 241 18.99 6.22 -25.63
N TYR A 242 19.54 6.39 -26.84
CA TYR A 242 18.74 6.57 -28.06
C TYR A 242 18.13 5.26 -28.51
N ALA A 243 16.88 5.35 -28.95
CA ALA A 243 16.13 4.21 -29.44
C ALA A 243 16.15 4.16 -30.97
N SER A 244 16.53 3.01 -31.58
CA SER A 244 16.50 2.73 -33.00
C SER A 244 15.59 1.54 -33.30
N PHE A 245 14.81 1.63 -34.37
CA PHE A 245 13.89 0.57 -34.78
C PHE A 245 14.38 -0.18 -36.00
N THR A 246 14.35 -1.51 -35.90
CA THR A 246 14.65 -2.44 -37.04
C THR A 246 13.41 -3.32 -37.25
N PRO A 247 12.77 -3.27 -38.43
CA PRO A 247 11.65 -4.16 -38.73
C PRO A 247 12.11 -5.60 -38.89
N ASP A 248 11.30 -6.56 -38.44
CA ASP A 248 11.48 -7.97 -38.80
C ASP A 248 10.98 -8.16 -40.23
N VAL A 249 11.79 -8.79 -41.07
CA VAL A 249 11.51 -9.11 -42.46
C VAL A 249 10.61 -10.33 -42.57
#